data_7d4ba795f3098b3510cb8c29fca1a24d
#
_entry.id   7d4ba795f3098b3510cb8c29fca1a24d
#
_cell.length_a   1.000
_cell.length_b   1.000
_cell.length_c   1.000
_cell.angle_alpha   90.00
_cell.angle_beta   90.00
_cell.angle_gamma   90.00
#
_symmetry.space_group_name_H-M   'P 1'
#
loop_
_entity.id
_entity.type
_entity.pdbx_description
1 polymer ?
#
loop_
_entity_poly.entity_id
_entity_poly.type
_entity_poly.pdbx_seq_one_letter_code
_entity_poly.pdbx_strand_id
1 'polypeptide(L)'
;EQITTFNSSGTLTTQPQTGAVIYVIVAGGGAGGGGIGGGGGAGGYRSSVSGENTGGGASAESLAPVSGNSAYPIVIGGGGAKGGAEATKGSPGVNSSAVGITSTAGGVGGSVAVRNTTPNGDGDDGGSGGGSNRTDSTPSAGAGVSGQGFAGGASQSPFSGGGGGASETGQTAGSSAQGGDGVASAITGSSVTRAGGGGGGHYGGGPFPDGGAGGAGGGGTGNTSDPGSGSNATGNTGGGGGGGSGNLGLGGNGGSGVVVIKEPAINQTVASGVWNMEAVYDAVKAGTWS
;
A
#
# COMPACT_ATOMS: atom_id res chain seq x y z
N GLU A 1 20.66 -15.59 5.47
CA GLU A 1 19.50 -14.67 5.44
C GLU A 1 18.19 -15.47 5.51
N GLN A 2 17.25 -15.00 6.30
CA GLN A 2 15.89 -15.54 6.32
C GLN A 2 14.91 -14.44 5.91
N ILE A 3 14.04 -14.75 4.94
CA ILE A 3 12.98 -13.82 4.48
C ILE A 3 11.63 -14.43 4.84
N THR A 4 10.83 -13.70 5.59
CA THR A 4 9.49 -14.11 6.01
C THR A 4 8.47 -13.11 5.50
N THR A 5 7.46 -13.58 4.77
CA THR A 5 6.34 -12.76 4.26
C THR A 5 5.06 -13.12 5.02
N PHE A 6 4.39 -12.10 5.56
CA PHE A 6 3.12 -12.20 6.27
C PHE A 6 2.00 -11.60 5.40
N ASN A 7 1.09 -12.43 4.93
CA ASN A 7 -0.14 -12.05 4.23
C ASN A 7 -1.36 -12.00 5.16
N SER A 8 -1.18 -12.40 6.42
CA SER A 8 -2.16 -12.35 7.52
C SER A 8 -1.42 -12.08 8.82
N SER A 9 -2.14 -11.56 9.81
CA SER A 9 -1.58 -11.32 11.14
C SER A 9 -1.03 -12.59 11.76
N GLY A 10 0.05 -12.46 12.52
CA GLY A 10 0.77 -13.59 13.11
C GLY A 10 1.86 -13.14 14.08
N THR A 11 2.87 -13.97 14.25
CA THR A 11 4.02 -13.70 15.13
C THR A 11 5.30 -14.00 14.37
N LEU A 12 6.25 -13.07 14.39
CA LEU A 12 7.63 -13.29 14.00
C LEU A 12 8.40 -13.78 15.23
N THR A 13 9.03 -14.93 15.13
CA THR A 13 10.06 -15.35 16.12
C THR A 13 11.42 -15.17 15.48
N THR A 14 12.22 -14.27 16.04
CA THR A 14 13.54 -13.93 15.50
C THR A 14 14.56 -15.04 15.73
N GLN A 15 15.55 -15.15 14.83
CA GLN A 15 16.68 -16.05 14.99
C GLN A 15 17.54 -15.66 16.20
N PRO A 16 18.29 -16.60 16.79
CA PRO A 16 19.02 -16.38 18.05
C PRO A 16 19.96 -15.17 18.08
N GLN A 17 20.55 -14.80 16.95
CA GLN A 17 21.56 -13.73 16.86
C GLN A 17 21.05 -12.49 16.13
N THR A 18 19.75 -12.40 15.84
CA THR A 18 19.17 -11.26 15.14
C THR A 18 19.11 -10.05 16.08
N GLY A 19 19.90 -9.01 15.78
CA GLY A 19 19.89 -7.74 16.53
C GLY A 19 19.09 -6.63 15.86
N ALA A 20 18.84 -6.76 14.56
CA ALA A 20 18.03 -5.84 13.77
C ALA A 20 17.50 -6.55 12.52
N VAL A 21 16.39 -6.05 11.97
CA VAL A 21 15.78 -6.60 10.76
C VAL A 21 15.58 -5.52 9.70
N ILE A 22 15.65 -5.95 8.44
CA ILE A 22 15.20 -5.18 7.28
C ILE A 22 13.71 -5.50 7.08
N TYR A 23 12.93 -4.50 6.72
CA TYR A 23 11.50 -4.66 6.57
C TYR A 23 10.91 -3.91 5.37
N VAL A 24 9.78 -4.41 4.90
CA VAL A 24 8.77 -3.69 4.13
C VAL A 24 7.43 -3.92 4.83
N ILE A 25 6.76 -2.82 5.24
CA ILE A 25 5.47 -2.84 5.90
C ILE A 25 4.49 -2.02 5.08
N VAL A 26 3.46 -2.65 4.55
CA VAL A 26 2.40 -2.01 3.76
C VAL A 26 1.06 -2.19 4.47
N ALA A 27 0.36 -1.09 4.71
CA ALA A 27 -0.98 -1.09 5.30
C ALA A 27 -2.05 -1.45 4.27
N GLY A 28 -3.29 -1.67 4.72
CA GLY A 28 -4.43 -1.84 3.83
C GLY A 28 -4.75 -0.55 3.10
N GLY A 29 -5.07 -0.63 1.80
CA GLY A 29 -5.53 0.48 0.97
C GLY A 29 -6.99 0.85 1.26
N GLY A 30 -7.37 2.08 0.96
CA GLY A 30 -8.73 2.59 1.09
C GLY A 30 -9.65 2.13 -0.02
N ALA A 31 -10.95 2.14 0.22
CA ALA A 31 -11.94 1.87 -0.81
C ALA A 31 -12.03 3.02 -1.81
N GLY A 32 -12.39 2.71 -3.06
CA GLY A 32 -12.81 3.70 -4.05
C GLY A 32 -14.17 4.29 -3.71
N GLY A 33 -14.42 5.51 -4.17
CA GLY A 33 -15.69 6.20 -4.03
C GLY A 33 -16.78 5.63 -4.93
N GLY A 34 -18.02 5.73 -4.49
CA GLY A 34 -19.21 5.38 -5.29
C GLY A 34 -19.73 6.58 -6.08
N GLY A 35 -20.63 6.33 -7.01
CA GLY A 35 -21.13 7.33 -7.94
C GLY A 35 -20.06 7.65 -8.98
N ILE A 36 -19.84 8.92 -9.28
CA ILE A 36 -18.67 9.35 -10.06
C ILE A 36 -17.54 9.52 -9.06
N GLY A 37 -17.05 8.41 -8.51
CA GLY A 37 -16.20 8.37 -7.34
C GLY A 37 -14.72 8.51 -7.62
N GLY A 38 -13.98 9.11 -6.67
CA GLY A 38 -12.52 9.14 -6.68
C GLY A 38 -11.92 7.76 -6.42
N GLY A 39 -10.69 7.54 -6.86
CA GLY A 39 -9.92 6.34 -6.51
C GLY A 39 -9.53 6.33 -5.03
N GLY A 40 -9.52 5.17 -4.38
CA GLY A 40 -8.99 4.99 -3.04
C GLY A 40 -7.48 5.16 -2.99
N GLY A 41 -6.95 5.73 -1.92
CA GLY A 41 -5.52 5.83 -1.68
C GLY A 41 -4.91 4.49 -1.30
N ALA A 42 -3.67 4.25 -1.67
CA ALA A 42 -2.91 3.10 -1.21
C ALA A 42 -2.65 3.16 0.30
N GLY A 43 -2.47 2.01 0.93
CA GLY A 43 -1.91 1.92 2.26
C GLY A 43 -0.50 2.48 2.29
N GLY A 44 -0.10 3.09 3.40
CA GLY A 44 1.24 3.58 3.59
C GLY A 44 2.27 2.48 3.34
N TYR A 45 3.41 2.86 2.80
CA TYR A 45 4.52 1.98 2.50
C TYR A 45 5.73 2.43 3.30
N ARG A 46 6.27 1.55 4.15
CA ARG A 46 7.47 1.79 4.97
C ARG A 46 8.52 0.73 4.68
N SER A 47 9.75 1.18 4.42
CA SER A 47 10.85 0.29 4.02
C SER A 47 12.18 0.74 4.63
N SER A 48 12.96 -0.24 5.09
CA SER A 48 14.36 -0.05 5.51
C SER A 48 15.36 -0.71 4.55
N VAL A 49 14.93 -1.06 3.33
CA VAL A 49 15.81 -1.69 2.33
C VAL A 49 16.79 -0.65 1.80
N SER A 50 18.07 -0.84 2.06
CA SER A 50 19.13 0.08 1.63
C SER A 50 19.16 0.23 0.10
N GLY A 51 19.24 1.48 -0.36
CA GLY A 51 19.26 1.80 -1.80
C GLY A 51 17.88 1.86 -2.46
N GLU A 52 16.79 1.56 -1.71
CA GLU A 52 15.42 1.73 -2.16
C GLU A 52 14.76 2.93 -1.45
N ASN A 53 13.66 3.43 -1.99
CA ASN A 53 12.87 4.45 -1.32
C ASN A 53 11.82 3.80 -0.40
N THR A 54 11.48 4.51 0.69
CA THR A 54 10.20 4.30 1.38
C THR A 54 9.10 5.10 0.65
N GLY A 55 7.86 5.02 1.13
CA GLY A 55 6.77 5.77 0.51
C GLY A 55 6.94 7.29 0.65
N GLY A 56 6.16 8.05 -0.14
CA GLY A 56 6.21 9.51 -0.13
C GLY A 56 7.53 10.09 -0.66
N GLY A 57 8.30 9.32 -1.43
CA GLY A 57 9.57 9.73 -2.03
C GLY A 57 10.73 9.87 -1.04
N ALA A 58 10.57 9.43 0.19
CA ALA A 58 11.62 9.50 1.20
C ALA A 58 12.65 8.36 1.02
N SER A 59 13.85 8.53 1.56
CA SER A 59 14.87 7.49 1.59
C SER A 59 14.49 6.35 2.54
N ALA A 60 15.14 5.19 2.37
CA ALA A 60 14.98 4.05 3.27
C ALA A 60 15.11 4.44 4.74
N GLU A 61 14.27 3.87 5.57
CA GLU A 61 14.28 4.06 7.01
C GLU A 61 15.43 3.27 7.67
N SER A 62 15.70 3.54 8.94
CA SER A 62 16.64 2.75 9.71
C SER A 62 16.13 1.32 9.92
N LEU A 63 17.05 0.37 10.07
CA LEU A 63 16.71 -0.99 10.46
C LEU A 63 15.94 -1.00 11.79
N ALA A 64 14.99 -1.92 11.92
CA ALA A 64 14.27 -2.11 13.18
C ALA A 64 15.13 -2.91 14.16
N PRO A 65 15.47 -2.36 15.35
CA PRO A 65 16.18 -3.12 16.37
C PRO A 65 15.23 -4.18 16.95
N VAL A 66 15.76 -5.39 17.11
CA VAL A 66 15.05 -6.53 17.70
C VAL A 66 16.01 -7.33 18.58
N SER A 67 15.48 -8.18 19.45
CA SER A 67 16.27 -9.16 20.22
C SER A 67 16.14 -10.52 19.55
N GLY A 68 17.21 -11.32 19.58
CA GLY A 68 17.17 -12.71 19.12
C GLY A 68 16.28 -13.58 20.01
N ASN A 69 15.77 -14.68 19.47
CA ASN A 69 14.84 -15.62 20.15
C ASN A 69 13.62 -14.94 20.76
N SER A 70 13.17 -13.83 20.18
CA SER A 70 12.08 -13.02 20.70
C SER A 70 10.88 -13.03 19.75
N ALA A 71 9.68 -13.00 20.33
CA ALA A 71 8.43 -12.99 19.60
C ALA A 71 7.93 -11.55 19.39
N TYR A 72 7.62 -11.19 18.15
CA TYR A 72 7.07 -9.89 17.77
C TYR A 72 5.72 -10.06 17.08
N PRO A 73 4.66 -9.38 17.56
CA PRO A 73 3.37 -9.42 16.88
C PRO A 73 3.46 -8.73 15.52
N ILE A 74 2.85 -9.37 14.53
CA ILE A 74 2.67 -8.82 13.18
C ILE A 74 1.18 -8.62 12.96
N VAL A 75 0.78 -7.40 12.63
CA VAL A 75 -0.60 -7.06 12.29
C VAL A 75 -0.66 -6.69 10.82
N ILE A 76 -1.51 -7.38 10.06
CA ILE A 76 -1.79 -7.07 8.66
C ILE A 76 -3.15 -6.39 8.57
N GLY A 77 -3.14 -5.15 8.11
CA GLY A 77 -4.36 -4.37 7.91
C GLY A 77 -5.19 -4.88 6.74
N GLY A 78 -6.48 -5.05 6.93
CA GLY A 78 -7.43 -5.31 5.85
C GLY A 78 -7.58 -4.09 4.94
N GLY A 79 -7.95 -4.30 3.67
CA GLY A 79 -8.37 -3.23 2.78
C GLY A 79 -9.73 -2.68 3.17
N GLY A 80 -9.98 -1.42 2.85
CA GLY A 80 -11.25 -0.75 3.07
C GLY A 80 -12.39 -1.38 2.27
N ALA A 81 -13.54 -1.55 2.90
CA ALA A 81 -14.74 -2.04 2.24
C ALA A 81 -15.40 -0.91 1.43
N LYS A 82 -15.83 -1.21 0.20
CA LYS A 82 -16.63 -0.27 -0.62
C LYS A 82 -17.92 0.12 0.09
N GLY A 83 -18.39 1.33 -0.18
CA GLY A 83 -19.70 1.78 0.29
C GLY A 83 -20.85 0.93 -0.27
N GLY A 84 -22.00 0.94 0.41
CA GLY A 84 -23.24 0.34 -0.07
C GLY A 84 -23.81 1.06 -1.30
N ALA A 85 -24.95 0.58 -1.81
CA ALA A 85 -25.69 1.28 -2.86
C ALA A 85 -26.04 2.71 -2.45
N GLU A 86 -26.15 3.59 -3.45
CA GLU A 86 -26.54 5.00 -3.28
C GLU A 86 -25.52 5.87 -2.50
N ALA A 87 -24.30 5.98 -3.05
CA ALA A 87 -23.35 7.05 -2.68
C ALA A 87 -22.91 7.09 -1.21
N THR A 88 -22.99 5.99 -0.50
CA THR A 88 -22.31 5.87 0.79
C THR A 88 -20.81 5.75 0.57
N LYS A 89 -20.05 6.62 1.23
CA LYS A 89 -18.58 6.53 1.23
C LYS A 89 -18.15 5.16 1.79
N GLY A 90 -17.16 4.56 1.18
CA GLY A 90 -16.54 3.34 1.70
C GLY A 90 -15.81 3.58 3.02
N SER A 91 -15.01 2.63 3.44
CA SER A 91 -14.15 2.76 4.62
C SER A 91 -12.67 2.85 4.25
N PRO A 92 -11.85 3.50 5.09
CA PRO A 92 -10.41 3.45 4.95
C PRO A 92 -9.92 2.00 5.12
N GLY A 93 -8.71 1.73 4.71
CA GLY A 93 -8.02 0.51 5.09
C GLY A 93 -7.77 0.42 6.59
N VAL A 94 -7.00 -0.58 7.00
CA VAL A 94 -6.54 -0.76 8.38
C VAL A 94 -5.01 -0.70 8.41
N ASN A 95 -4.45 -0.14 9.48
CA ASN A 95 -3.01 -0.07 9.67
C ASN A 95 -2.37 -1.46 9.72
N SER A 96 -1.15 -1.58 9.20
CA SER A 96 -0.29 -2.73 9.45
C SER A 96 0.83 -2.36 10.41
N SER A 97 1.26 -3.30 11.23
CA SER A 97 2.40 -3.06 12.13
C SER A 97 3.29 -4.30 12.30
N ALA A 98 4.57 -4.05 12.48
CA ALA A 98 5.58 -5.06 12.76
C ALA A 98 6.74 -4.42 13.51
N VAL A 99 7.38 -5.14 14.42
CA VAL A 99 8.62 -4.76 15.13
C VAL A 99 8.62 -3.30 15.66
N GLY A 100 7.48 -2.87 16.19
CA GLY A 100 7.32 -1.50 16.74
C GLY A 100 7.04 -0.41 15.70
N ILE A 101 6.94 -0.75 14.42
CA ILE A 101 6.73 0.19 13.31
C ILE A 101 5.29 0.02 12.80
N THR A 102 4.58 1.14 12.61
CA THR A 102 3.21 1.14 12.07
C THR A 102 3.16 1.88 10.74
N SER A 103 2.55 1.26 9.75
CA SER A 103 2.18 1.87 8.48
C SER A 103 0.70 2.27 8.51
N THR A 104 0.39 3.47 8.01
CA THR A 104 -0.94 4.08 8.07
C THR A 104 -1.83 3.56 6.94
N ALA A 105 -3.08 3.29 7.26
CA ALA A 105 -4.09 2.88 6.28
C ALA A 105 -4.28 3.89 5.15
N GLY A 106 -4.69 3.42 3.97
CA GLY A 106 -5.03 4.28 2.83
C GLY A 106 -6.36 5.01 3.01
N GLY A 107 -6.43 6.23 2.48
CA GLY A 107 -7.62 7.09 2.50
C GLY A 107 -8.70 6.64 1.50
N VAL A 108 -9.96 6.92 1.80
CA VAL A 108 -11.10 6.57 0.92
C VAL A 108 -11.23 7.57 -0.21
N GLY A 109 -11.59 7.12 -1.39
CA GLY A 109 -11.99 8.00 -2.49
C GLY A 109 -13.29 8.76 -2.22
N GLY A 110 -13.38 10.00 -2.67
CA GLY A 110 -14.59 10.82 -2.57
C GLY A 110 -15.77 10.15 -3.29
N SER A 111 -16.99 10.26 -2.73
CA SER A 111 -18.22 9.69 -3.29
C SER A 111 -19.25 10.78 -3.55
N VAL A 112 -20.05 10.63 -4.62
CA VAL A 112 -21.22 11.52 -4.82
C VAL A 112 -22.39 11.00 -3.99
N ALA A 113 -22.93 11.82 -3.08
CA ALA A 113 -24.25 11.55 -2.55
C ALA A 113 -25.31 11.78 -3.63
N VAL A 114 -26.34 10.93 -3.68
CA VAL A 114 -27.47 11.11 -4.60
C VAL A 114 -28.03 12.52 -4.43
N ARG A 115 -28.00 13.30 -5.54
CA ARG A 115 -28.57 14.64 -5.64
C ARG A 115 -27.91 15.73 -4.77
N ASN A 116 -26.64 16.04 -5.05
CA ASN A 116 -26.08 17.37 -4.70
C ASN A 116 -26.18 17.82 -3.22
N THR A 117 -26.26 16.90 -2.27
CA THR A 117 -26.17 17.20 -0.85
C THR A 117 -24.83 16.70 -0.32
N THR A 118 -23.87 17.60 -0.25
CA THR A 118 -22.55 17.44 0.35
C THR A 118 -22.58 16.77 1.74
N PRO A 119 -21.56 16.05 2.23
CA PRO A 119 -20.14 16.43 2.24
C PRO A 119 -19.14 15.31 1.89
N ASN A 120 -19.51 14.35 1.06
CA ASN A 120 -18.69 13.16 0.82
C ASN A 120 -17.78 13.25 -0.42
N GLY A 121 -17.67 14.43 -1.02
CA GLY A 121 -16.91 14.66 -2.25
C GLY A 121 -15.41 14.61 -2.09
N ASP A 122 -14.92 14.91 -0.89
CA ASP A 122 -13.50 14.93 -0.60
C ASP A 122 -12.93 13.50 -0.54
N GLY A 123 -11.70 13.34 -1.02
CA GLY A 123 -10.88 12.17 -0.70
C GLY A 123 -10.40 12.26 0.76
N ASP A 124 -10.33 11.12 1.47
CA ASP A 124 -9.80 11.12 2.85
C ASP A 124 -8.28 11.06 2.84
N ASP A 125 -7.69 11.65 3.88
CA ASP A 125 -6.27 11.50 4.19
C ASP A 125 -5.95 10.04 4.55
N GLY A 126 -4.70 9.63 4.32
CA GLY A 126 -4.25 8.29 4.65
C GLY A 126 -2.76 8.11 4.45
N GLY A 127 -2.25 6.90 4.57
CA GLY A 127 -0.89 6.55 4.17
C GLY A 127 -0.58 7.11 2.78
N SER A 128 -1.48 6.84 1.81
CA SER A 128 -1.69 7.66 0.62
C SER A 128 -3.15 8.16 0.62
N GLY A 129 -3.38 9.36 0.11
CA GLY A 129 -4.69 10.01 0.13
C GLY A 129 -5.63 9.50 -0.95
N GLY A 130 -6.95 9.53 -0.70
CA GLY A 130 -7.99 9.25 -1.69
C GLY A 130 -8.13 10.38 -2.71
N GLY A 131 -8.51 10.05 -3.96
CA GLY A 131 -8.88 11.03 -4.98
C GLY A 131 -10.23 11.68 -4.67
N SER A 132 -10.43 12.93 -5.08
CA SER A 132 -11.74 13.57 -4.93
C SER A 132 -12.75 13.10 -5.99
N ASN A 133 -14.03 13.20 -5.68
CA ASN A 133 -15.07 12.92 -6.66
C ASN A 133 -15.35 14.14 -7.54
N ARG A 134 -16.14 13.91 -8.60
CA ARG A 134 -16.68 14.98 -9.42
C ARG A 134 -17.93 15.56 -8.78
N THR A 135 -17.88 16.81 -8.31
CA THR A 135 -19.07 17.62 -7.93
C THR A 135 -18.95 19.01 -8.56
N ASP A 136 -20.05 19.77 -8.54
CA ASP A 136 -20.07 21.18 -8.98
C ASP A 136 -19.39 22.14 -7.96
N SER A 137 -19.07 21.63 -6.75
CA SER A 137 -18.20 22.27 -5.78
C SER A 137 -16.74 21.80 -6.01
N THR A 138 -15.78 22.47 -5.41
CA THR A 138 -14.33 22.12 -5.54
C THR A 138 -13.90 21.16 -4.42
N PRO A 139 -14.19 19.84 -4.54
CA PRO A 139 -13.79 18.88 -3.52
C PRO A 139 -12.28 18.69 -3.52
N SER A 140 -11.74 18.47 -2.34
CA SER A 140 -10.31 18.28 -2.11
C SER A 140 -9.94 16.80 -2.24
N ALA A 141 -8.75 16.53 -2.79
CA ALA A 141 -8.14 15.22 -2.66
C ALA A 141 -7.53 15.05 -1.26
N GLY A 142 -7.50 13.83 -0.76
CA GLY A 142 -6.89 13.50 0.52
C GLY A 142 -5.36 13.64 0.47
N ALA A 143 -4.76 14.05 1.58
CA ALA A 143 -3.33 14.12 1.74
C ALA A 143 -2.71 12.73 2.03
N GLY A 144 -1.46 12.52 1.59
CA GLY A 144 -0.65 11.38 2.01
C GLY A 144 0.16 11.71 3.27
N VAL A 145 0.47 10.69 4.07
CA VAL A 145 1.40 10.81 5.18
C VAL A 145 2.83 10.89 4.64
N SER A 146 3.56 11.94 5.05
CA SER A 146 4.97 12.12 4.68
C SER A 146 5.80 10.88 5.04
N GLY A 147 6.62 10.40 4.11
CA GLY A 147 7.43 9.20 4.29
C GLY A 147 6.66 7.88 4.13
N GLN A 148 5.35 7.91 3.78
CA GLN A 148 4.55 6.71 3.59
C GLN A 148 3.78 6.67 2.27
N GLY A 149 3.43 7.83 1.69
CA GLY A 149 2.71 7.90 0.43
C GLY A 149 2.37 9.31 0.01
N PHE A 150 1.71 9.44 -1.13
CA PHE A 150 1.38 10.70 -1.76
C PHE A 150 -0.12 11.01 -1.69
N ALA A 151 -0.46 12.25 -1.96
CA ALA A 151 -1.84 12.72 -2.02
C ALA A 151 -2.61 12.08 -3.19
N GLY A 152 -3.92 12.06 -3.10
CA GLY A 152 -4.80 11.77 -4.23
C GLY A 152 -4.83 12.92 -5.23
N GLY A 153 -5.45 12.67 -6.39
CA GLY A 153 -5.70 13.65 -7.44
C GLY A 153 -7.00 14.42 -7.21
N ALA A 154 -7.00 15.68 -7.61
CA ALA A 154 -8.21 16.49 -7.63
C ALA A 154 -9.13 16.09 -8.81
N SER A 155 -10.44 16.26 -8.64
CA SER A 155 -11.42 16.07 -9.71
C SER A 155 -11.43 17.24 -10.70
N GLN A 156 -11.75 16.94 -11.95
CA GLN A 156 -12.05 17.93 -12.99
C GLN A 156 -13.12 17.34 -13.92
N SER A 157 -14.28 18.00 -13.97
CA SER A 157 -15.40 17.49 -14.81
C SER A 157 -14.95 17.13 -16.22
N PRO A 158 -15.29 15.94 -16.75
CA PRO A 158 -16.25 14.95 -16.21
C PRO A 158 -15.63 13.83 -15.36
N PHE A 159 -14.40 13.93 -14.95
CA PHE A 159 -13.63 12.89 -14.27
C PHE A 159 -13.48 13.15 -12.76
N SER A 160 -13.35 12.08 -12.00
CA SER A 160 -12.92 12.10 -10.60
C SER A 160 -11.41 11.86 -10.50
N GLY A 161 -10.77 12.31 -9.43
CA GLY A 161 -9.34 12.15 -9.24
C GLY A 161 -8.94 10.71 -8.93
N GLY A 162 -7.72 10.30 -9.31
CA GLY A 162 -7.11 9.03 -8.89
C GLY A 162 -6.65 9.08 -7.43
N GLY A 163 -6.60 7.94 -6.74
CA GLY A 163 -6.01 7.82 -5.41
C GLY A 163 -4.48 7.93 -5.47
N GLY A 164 -3.85 8.44 -4.40
CA GLY A 164 -2.40 8.47 -4.28
C GLY A 164 -1.80 7.08 -4.13
N GLY A 165 -0.60 6.90 -4.67
CA GLY A 165 0.25 5.73 -4.48
C GLY A 165 1.42 5.99 -3.54
N ALA A 166 2.22 4.99 -3.30
CA ALA A 166 3.38 5.14 -2.43
C ALA A 166 4.55 5.89 -3.10
N SER A 167 4.66 5.87 -4.44
CA SER A 167 5.73 6.58 -5.17
C SER A 167 5.25 7.79 -5.96
N GLU A 168 3.93 7.95 -6.14
CA GLU A 168 3.39 9.01 -7.01
C GLU A 168 2.03 9.52 -6.51
N THR A 169 1.76 10.80 -6.75
CA THR A 169 0.44 11.38 -6.52
C THR A 169 -0.60 10.77 -7.46
N GLY A 170 -1.84 10.63 -6.99
CA GLY A 170 -2.95 10.33 -7.87
C GLY A 170 -3.11 11.43 -8.92
N GLN A 171 -3.43 11.06 -10.16
CA GLN A 171 -3.55 12.05 -11.22
C GLN A 171 -4.82 12.88 -11.06
N THR A 172 -4.65 14.20 -11.25
CA THR A 172 -5.77 15.12 -11.37
C THR A 172 -6.56 14.77 -12.62
N ALA A 173 -7.87 14.76 -12.48
CA ALA A 173 -8.76 14.52 -13.59
C ALA A 173 -8.53 15.55 -14.72
N GLY A 174 -8.49 15.10 -15.93
CA GLY A 174 -8.26 15.93 -17.12
C GLY A 174 -8.02 15.08 -18.35
N SER A 175 -7.28 13.99 -18.22
CA SER A 175 -7.02 13.05 -19.32
C SER A 175 -7.14 11.58 -18.94
N SER A 176 -6.90 11.19 -17.69
CA SER A 176 -6.86 9.77 -17.36
C SER A 176 -7.24 9.39 -15.93
N ALA A 177 -7.29 10.31 -14.97
CA ALA A 177 -7.66 10.03 -13.57
C ALA A 177 -6.96 8.79 -12.95
N GLN A 178 -5.72 8.52 -13.37
CA GLN A 178 -4.99 7.31 -12.93
C GLN A 178 -4.64 7.37 -11.46
N GLY A 179 -4.61 6.20 -10.82
CA GLY A 179 -4.01 6.06 -9.49
C GLY A 179 -2.50 6.24 -9.55
N GLY A 180 -1.93 6.83 -8.50
CA GLY A 180 -0.48 6.95 -8.37
C GLY A 180 0.18 5.58 -8.22
N ASP A 181 1.39 5.43 -8.73
CA ASP A 181 2.14 4.19 -8.67
C ASP A 181 2.67 3.88 -7.26
N GLY A 182 2.88 2.61 -7.01
CA GLY A 182 3.50 2.08 -5.80
C GLY A 182 5.02 2.02 -5.86
N VAL A 183 5.64 1.60 -4.78
CA VAL A 183 7.09 1.42 -4.66
C VAL A 183 7.47 -0.02 -4.99
N ALA A 184 8.50 -0.18 -5.81
CA ALA A 184 9.11 -1.48 -6.09
C ALA A 184 10.19 -1.80 -5.05
N SER A 185 10.23 -3.05 -4.59
CA SER A 185 11.27 -3.54 -3.68
C SER A 185 11.74 -4.93 -4.06
N ALA A 186 13.04 -5.15 -3.96
CA ALA A 186 13.69 -6.44 -4.17
C ALA A 186 13.95 -7.21 -2.86
N ILE A 187 13.32 -6.85 -1.75
CA ILE A 187 13.51 -7.50 -0.44
C ILE A 187 13.32 -9.03 -0.50
N THR A 188 12.45 -9.53 -1.38
CA THR A 188 12.16 -10.95 -1.58
C THR A 188 13.09 -11.64 -2.58
N GLY A 189 14.13 -10.96 -3.07
CA GLY A 189 15.04 -11.47 -4.10
C GLY A 189 14.62 -11.14 -5.55
N SER A 190 13.39 -10.71 -5.77
CA SER A 190 12.88 -10.19 -7.05
C SER A 190 12.09 -8.91 -6.82
N SER A 191 12.08 -8.01 -7.82
CA SER A 191 11.37 -6.75 -7.72
C SER A 191 9.86 -6.97 -7.72
N VAL A 192 9.18 -6.47 -6.67
CA VAL A 192 7.73 -6.52 -6.52
C VAL A 192 7.22 -5.13 -6.16
N THR A 193 6.36 -4.57 -7.00
CA THR A 193 5.72 -3.26 -6.75
C THR A 193 4.50 -3.43 -5.85
N ARG A 194 4.32 -2.53 -4.86
CA ARG A 194 3.22 -2.54 -3.89
C ARG A 194 2.72 -1.12 -3.61
N ALA A 195 1.53 -1.01 -3.06
CA ALA A 195 0.89 0.23 -2.66
C ALA A 195 0.63 1.20 -3.82
N GLY A 196 -0.01 0.72 -4.90
CA GLY A 196 -0.55 1.55 -5.99
C GLY A 196 -1.95 2.09 -5.64
N GLY A 197 -2.24 3.33 -5.97
CA GLY A 197 -3.55 3.97 -5.78
C GLY A 197 -4.61 3.48 -6.76
N GLY A 198 -5.88 3.64 -6.42
CA GLY A 198 -7.01 3.33 -7.31
C GLY A 198 -7.22 4.40 -8.38
N GLY A 199 -7.69 4.01 -9.56
CA GLY A 199 -8.12 4.95 -10.60
C GLY A 199 -9.47 5.60 -10.27
N GLY A 200 -9.68 6.85 -10.68
CA GLY A 200 -10.95 7.57 -10.54
C GLY A 200 -12.01 7.07 -11.53
N GLY A 201 -13.28 7.17 -11.14
CA GLY A 201 -14.42 6.88 -12.00
C GLY A 201 -14.70 8.01 -12.98
N HIS A 202 -15.51 7.70 -14.00
CA HIS A 202 -15.90 8.63 -15.07
C HIS A 202 -17.42 8.71 -15.21
N TYR A 203 -17.95 9.85 -15.62
CA TYR A 203 -19.37 9.97 -15.98
C TYR A 203 -19.57 9.44 -17.41
N GLY A 204 -20.31 8.32 -17.56
CA GLY A 204 -20.57 7.68 -18.84
C GLY A 204 -21.26 8.58 -19.85
N GLY A 205 -20.98 8.39 -21.15
CA GLY A 205 -21.67 9.04 -22.27
C GLY A 205 -20.88 10.08 -23.08
N GLY A 206 -19.57 10.25 -22.83
CA GLY A 206 -18.70 11.12 -23.61
C GLY A 206 -17.74 10.34 -24.52
N PRO A 207 -17.00 11.04 -25.43
CA PRO A 207 -16.02 10.42 -26.32
C PRO A 207 -14.76 9.90 -25.62
N PHE A 208 -14.73 9.88 -24.31
CA PHE A 208 -13.60 9.43 -23.51
C PHE A 208 -13.83 7.99 -23.06
N PRO A 209 -12.99 7.03 -23.48
CA PRO A 209 -13.30 5.62 -23.38
C PRO A 209 -13.13 5.03 -21.98
N ASP A 210 -12.33 5.61 -21.04
CA ASP A 210 -11.90 4.82 -19.89
C ASP A 210 -11.89 5.62 -18.56
N GLY A 211 -12.34 4.99 -17.45
CA GLY A 211 -12.02 5.40 -16.10
C GLY A 211 -10.51 5.27 -15.88
N GLY A 212 -10.00 5.89 -14.83
CA GLY A 212 -8.57 5.88 -14.53
C GLY A 212 -8.06 4.46 -14.33
N ALA A 213 -6.91 4.14 -14.91
CA ALA A 213 -6.19 2.92 -14.56
C ALA A 213 -5.80 2.95 -13.07
N GLY A 214 -5.76 1.80 -12.43
CA GLY A 214 -5.12 1.66 -11.13
C GLY A 214 -3.62 1.79 -11.25
N GLY A 215 -2.96 2.41 -10.25
CA GLY A 215 -1.50 2.52 -10.19
C GLY A 215 -0.83 1.15 -10.08
N ALA A 216 0.38 1.05 -10.61
CA ALA A 216 1.19 -0.16 -10.47
C ALA A 216 1.38 -0.51 -8.99
N GLY A 217 1.34 -1.79 -8.64
CA GLY A 217 1.38 -2.23 -7.25
C GLY A 217 0.01 -2.55 -6.65
N GLY A 218 -0.96 -2.88 -7.50
CA GLY A 218 -2.22 -3.50 -7.10
C GLY A 218 -3.42 -2.56 -6.96
N GLY A 219 -3.33 -1.35 -7.49
CA GLY A 219 -4.47 -0.43 -7.56
C GLY A 219 -5.62 -0.95 -8.41
N GLY A 220 -6.87 -0.77 -7.98
CA GLY A 220 -8.08 -1.09 -8.73
C GLY A 220 -8.37 -0.04 -9.81
N THR A 221 -8.87 -0.44 -10.98
CA THR A 221 -9.25 0.49 -12.05
C THR A 221 -10.60 1.15 -11.78
N GLY A 222 -10.74 2.42 -12.11
CA GLY A 222 -11.99 3.13 -12.15
C GLY A 222 -12.89 2.61 -13.27
N ASN A 223 -14.19 2.79 -13.15
CA ASN A 223 -15.16 2.31 -14.12
C ASN A 223 -15.64 3.40 -15.09
N THR A 224 -16.05 2.97 -16.28
CA THR A 224 -16.52 3.80 -17.42
C THR A 224 -17.97 3.60 -17.78
N SER A 225 -18.53 2.43 -17.49
CA SER A 225 -19.91 2.12 -17.83
C SER A 225 -20.86 2.87 -16.90
N ASP A 226 -21.98 3.36 -17.42
CA ASP A 226 -22.98 4.08 -16.61
C ASP A 226 -24.25 3.22 -16.47
N PRO A 227 -24.61 2.75 -15.28
CA PRO A 227 -23.80 2.70 -14.05
C PRO A 227 -22.77 1.56 -14.08
N GLY A 228 -21.62 1.74 -13.41
CA GLY A 228 -20.60 0.70 -13.31
C GLY A 228 -19.74 0.79 -12.07
N SER A 229 -19.35 -0.36 -11.53
CA SER A 229 -18.54 -0.43 -10.32
C SER A 229 -17.05 -0.43 -10.62
N GLY A 230 -16.27 0.31 -9.83
CA GLY A 230 -14.82 0.25 -9.85
C GLY A 230 -14.32 -1.13 -9.46
N SER A 231 -13.13 -1.49 -9.93
CA SER A 231 -12.48 -2.76 -9.61
C SER A 231 -11.93 -2.77 -8.19
N ASN A 232 -11.95 -3.95 -7.57
CA ASN A 232 -11.25 -4.15 -6.31
C ASN A 232 -9.73 -4.08 -6.55
N ALA A 233 -9.01 -3.57 -5.58
CA ALA A 233 -7.58 -3.67 -5.53
C ALA A 233 -7.10 -5.12 -5.28
N THR A 234 -5.87 -5.41 -5.63
CA THR A 234 -5.23 -6.70 -5.38
C THR A 234 -4.94 -6.87 -3.89
N GLY A 235 -5.29 -8.00 -3.33
CA GLY A 235 -4.96 -8.36 -1.94
C GLY A 235 -3.45 -8.50 -1.71
N ASN A 236 -2.99 -8.26 -0.49
CA ASN A 236 -1.58 -8.35 -0.06
C ASN A 236 -0.63 -7.40 -0.81
N THR A 237 -1.18 -6.29 -1.32
CA THR A 237 -0.43 -5.22 -1.96
C THR A 237 -0.60 -3.87 -1.29
N GLY A 238 -1.66 -3.70 -0.49
CA GLY A 238 -2.05 -2.39 0.04
C GLY A 238 -2.61 -1.45 -1.02
N GLY A 239 -3.06 -1.95 -2.19
CA GLY A 239 -3.59 -1.12 -3.27
C GLY A 239 -4.91 -0.43 -2.91
N GLY A 240 -5.16 0.76 -3.45
CA GLY A 240 -6.45 1.48 -3.33
C GLY A 240 -7.50 0.95 -4.31
N GLY A 241 -8.78 0.93 -3.93
CA GLY A 241 -9.90 0.49 -4.78
C GLY A 241 -10.22 1.50 -5.87
N GLY A 242 -10.70 1.06 -7.04
CA GLY A 242 -11.12 1.93 -8.16
C GLY A 242 -12.44 2.67 -7.88
N GLY A 243 -12.62 3.87 -8.43
CA GLY A 243 -13.86 4.65 -8.35
C GLY A 243 -14.98 4.09 -9.23
N GLY A 244 -16.23 4.18 -8.77
CA GLY A 244 -17.41 3.85 -9.54
C GLY A 244 -17.76 4.93 -10.57
N SER A 245 -18.62 4.62 -11.52
CA SER A 245 -19.14 5.54 -12.55
C SER A 245 -20.65 5.63 -12.53
N GLY A 246 -21.19 6.75 -13.03
CA GLY A 246 -22.62 6.99 -13.01
C GLY A 246 -23.20 7.09 -11.59
N ASN A 247 -24.48 7.41 -11.49
CA ASN A 247 -25.10 7.75 -10.19
C ASN A 247 -25.26 6.54 -9.22
N LEU A 248 -25.17 5.31 -9.73
CA LEU A 248 -25.40 4.07 -8.97
C LEU A 248 -24.17 3.14 -8.92
N GLY A 249 -23.07 3.53 -9.56
CA GLY A 249 -21.85 2.73 -9.55
C GLY A 249 -21.21 2.68 -8.16
N LEU A 250 -20.78 1.51 -7.73
CA LEU A 250 -20.05 1.34 -6.46
C LEU A 250 -18.55 1.51 -6.68
N GLY A 251 -17.85 1.98 -5.68
CA GLY A 251 -16.38 1.87 -5.68
C GLY A 251 -15.92 0.41 -5.59
N GLY A 252 -14.63 0.18 -5.79
CA GLY A 252 -13.96 -1.08 -5.49
C GLY A 252 -13.48 -1.14 -4.02
N ASN A 253 -13.29 -2.35 -3.50
CA ASN A 253 -12.63 -2.54 -2.22
C ASN A 253 -11.13 -2.24 -2.31
N GLY A 254 -10.54 -1.71 -1.25
CA GLY A 254 -9.09 -1.66 -1.09
C GLY A 254 -8.48 -3.06 -0.91
N GLY A 255 -7.18 -3.19 -1.21
CA GLY A 255 -6.41 -4.41 -0.99
C GLY A 255 -5.84 -4.49 0.43
N SER A 256 -5.76 -5.69 1.00
CA SER A 256 -5.06 -5.90 2.27
C SER A 256 -3.58 -5.55 2.17
N GLY A 257 -2.99 -5.20 3.31
CA GLY A 257 -1.56 -4.97 3.45
C GLY A 257 -0.73 -6.25 3.42
N VAL A 258 0.57 -6.08 3.61
CA VAL A 258 1.58 -7.14 3.68
C VAL A 258 2.75 -6.68 4.53
N VAL A 259 3.41 -7.61 5.21
CA VAL A 259 4.68 -7.36 5.89
C VAL A 259 5.71 -8.36 5.39
N VAL A 260 6.88 -7.85 5.03
CA VAL A 260 8.06 -8.68 4.68
C VAL A 260 9.18 -8.31 5.65
N ILE A 261 9.72 -9.30 6.33
CA ILE A 261 10.86 -9.17 7.23
C ILE A 261 12.02 -9.98 6.67
N LYS A 262 13.20 -9.37 6.61
CA LYS A 262 14.44 -10.02 6.26
C LYS A 262 15.41 -9.94 7.43
N GLU A 263 15.76 -11.09 7.97
CA GLU A 263 16.78 -11.24 9.00
C GLU A 263 18.15 -11.43 8.36
N PRO A 264 19.23 -10.87 8.93
CA PRO A 264 20.57 -11.07 8.40
C PRO A 264 20.97 -12.54 8.45
N ALA A 265 21.97 -12.91 7.63
CA ALA A 265 22.59 -14.23 7.77
C ALA A 265 23.18 -14.37 9.18
N ILE A 266 22.92 -15.49 9.82
CA ILE A 266 23.62 -15.84 11.05
C ILE A 266 25.10 -16.09 10.67
N ASN A 267 25.96 -15.11 10.94
CA ASN A 267 27.37 -15.37 10.97
C ASN A 267 27.65 -16.17 12.25
N GLN A 268 27.78 -17.46 12.11
CA GLN A 268 28.39 -18.25 13.18
C GLN A 268 29.87 -17.83 13.26
N THR A 269 30.12 -16.73 13.96
CA THR A 269 31.46 -16.52 14.51
C THR A 269 31.65 -17.66 15.50
N VAL A 270 32.40 -18.66 15.11
CA VAL A 270 32.89 -19.70 16.03
C VAL A 270 33.55 -18.94 17.15
N ALA A 271 33.00 -19.03 18.37
CA ALA A 271 33.57 -18.36 19.52
C ALA A 271 35.03 -18.80 19.61
N SER A 272 35.94 -17.83 19.81
CA SER A 272 37.36 -18.12 19.96
C SER A 272 37.53 -19.23 21.01
N GLY A 273 38.08 -20.38 20.61
CA GLY A 273 38.23 -21.55 21.45
C GLY A 273 37.19 -22.65 21.28
N VAL A 274 36.12 -22.42 20.48
CA VAL A 274 35.18 -23.49 20.06
C VAL A 274 35.41 -23.83 18.60
N TRP A 275 35.90 -25.01 18.32
CA TRP A 275 36.18 -25.51 16.99
C TRP A 275 35.02 -26.42 16.54
N ASN A 276 34.48 -26.23 15.35
CA ASN A 276 33.60 -27.22 14.77
C ASN A 276 34.41 -28.46 14.34
N MET A 277 33.78 -29.63 14.21
CA MET A 277 34.47 -30.88 13.88
C MET A 277 35.21 -30.81 12.55
N GLU A 278 34.70 -30.04 11.58
CA GLU A 278 35.33 -29.89 10.25
C GLU A 278 36.60 -29.05 10.36
N ALA A 279 36.59 -27.95 11.09
CA ALA A 279 37.77 -27.13 11.34
C ALA A 279 38.85 -27.90 12.13
N VAL A 280 38.47 -28.76 13.09
CA VAL A 280 39.37 -29.66 13.80
C VAL A 280 39.98 -30.68 12.84
N TYR A 281 39.15 -31.30 12.00
CA TYR A 281 39.60 -32.26 11.01
C TYR A 281 40.60 -31.67 10.02
N ASP A 282 40.30 -30.48 9.49
CA ASP A 282 41.18 -29.80 8.55
C ASP A 282 42.50 -29.36 9.20
N ALA A 283 42.47 -28.87 10.45
CA ALA A 283 43.69 -28.50 11.20
C ALA A 283 44.56 -29.72 11.49
N VAL A 284 43.97 -30.85 11.88
CA VAL A 284 44.70 -32.14 12.09
C VAL A 284 45.31 -32.62 10.78
N LYS A 285 44.54 -32.58 9.71
CA LYS A 285 45.01 -32.99 8.38
C LYS A 285 46.14 -32.09 7.84
N ALA A 286 46.09 -30.80 8.13
CA ALA A 286 47.11 -29.81 7.82
C ALA A 286 48.35 -29.88 8.77
N GLY A 287 48.30 -30.68 9.83
CA GLY A 287 49.36 -30.75 10.84
C GLY A 287 49.50 -29.48 11.68
N THR A 288 48.48 -28.62 11.72
CA THR A 288 48.46 -27.34 12.46
C THR A 288 47.71 -27.42 13.79
N TRP A 289 47.14 -28.56 14.11
CA TRP A 289 46.48 -28.81 15.42
C TRP A 289 47.54 -29.23 16.45
N SER A 290 47.74 -28.44 17.46
CA SER A 290 48.61 -28.72 18.63
C SER A 290 47.83 -28.62 19.92
#